data_2b7e4d5cc78bcdbb31e519b450e21f77
#
_entry.id   2b7e4d5cc78bcdbb31e519b450e21f77
#
_cell.length_a   1.000
_cell.length_b   1.000
_cell.length_c   1.000
_cell.angle_alpha   90.00
_cell.angle_beta   90.00
_cell.angle_gamma   90.00
#
_symmetry.space_group_name_H-M   'P 1'
#
loop_
_entity.id
_entity.type
_entity.pdbx_description
1 polymer ?
#
loop_
_entity_poly.entity_id
_entity_poly.type
_entity_poly.pdbx_seq_one_letter_code
_entity_poly.pdbx_strand_id
1 'polypeptide(L)'
;MLKKKYKLREDLYIYYHGKKLYRIEALKDFDDVKKGDLGGYVEGEYNLSHLYTCWLYDYSMAYDNARVSMDAKLYNEVKAYDNCRIRGNSKIRDYCNIGENASVTDNSQLGDYCIVQGHSLVHGNSIIEGDTIIDDWAEIGGDAILAVTEDYYICKNYWSSGRYITYTRSNKMWKVGCFYGTGEELIAKAKGESKIKGQEYRRLVKYVEAMYANIEANNITVNRYGKN
;
A
#
# COMPACT_ATOMS: atom_id res chain seq x y z
N MET A 1 -10.01 -18.07 26.86
CA MET A 1 -8.86 -18.26 25.94
C MET A 1 -9.31 -18.03 24.50
N LEU A 2 -8.60 -17.22 23.72
CA LEU A 2 -8.92 -17.01 22.31
C LEU A 2 -8.73 -18.32 21.55
N LYS A 3 -9.78 -18.80 20.85
CA LYS A 3 -9.67 -20.05 20.06
C LYS A 3 -8.80 -19.77 18.84
N LYS A 4 -7.63 -20.43 18.75
CA LYS A 4 -6.69 -20.25 17.62
C LYS A 4 -7.38 -20.55 16.29
N LYS A 5 -7.08 -19.75 15.29
CA LYS A 5 -7.60 -19.92 13.93
C LYS A 5 -6.72 -20.88 13.11
N TYR A 6 -5.42 -20.89 13.37
CA TYR A 6 -4.42 -21.71 12.70
C TYR A 6 -3.34 -22.17 13.69
N LYS A 7 -2.52 -23.07 13.25
CA LYS A 7 -1.25 -23.49 13.90
C LYS A 7 -0.08 -23.34 12.94
N LEU A 8 1.13 -23.25 13.48
CA LEU A 8 2.36 -23.35 12.72
C LEU A 8 2.69 -24.83 12.49
N ARG A 9 3.05 -25.20 11.30
CA ARG A 9 3.51 -26.54 10.93
C ARG A 9 5.04 -26.57 11.09
N GLU A 10 5.52 -27.06 12.22
CA GLU A 10 6.95 -27.14 12.52
C GLU A 10 7.70 -28.11 11.59
N ASP A 11 6.99 -29.04 10.98
CA ASP A 11 7.49 -30.00 9.99
C ASP A 11 7.47 -29.44 8.54
N LEU A 12 6.77 -28.34 8.27
CA LEU A 12 6.68 -27.68 6.97
C LEU A 12 7.21 -26.24 7.09
N TYR A 13 8.44 -26.03 6.69
CA TYR A 13 9.09 -24.72 6.77
C TYR A 13 10.02 -24.47 5.59
N ILE A 14 10.36 -23.20 5.40
CA ILE A 14 11.39 -22.75 4.47
C ILE A 14 12.39 -21.86 5.21
N TYR A 15 13.59 -21.73 4.67
CA TYR A 15 14.53 -20.68 5.04
C TYR A 15 14.49 -19.57 4.00
N TYR A 16 14.23 -18.34 4.46
CA TYR A 16 14.19 -17.15 3.62
C TYR A 16 14.98 -16.02 4.30
N HIS A 17 16.00 -15.48 3.63
CA HIS A 17 16.92 -14.47 4.20
C HIS A 17 17.45 -14.82 5.61
N GLY A 18 17.81 -16.09 5.83
CA GLY A 18 18.33 -16.58 7.11
C GLY A 18 17.26 -16.80 8.19
N LYS A 19 16.00 -16.54 7.92
CA LYS A 19 14.86 -16.75 8.83
C LYS A 19 14.15 -18.06 8.54
N LYS A 20 13.68 -18.72 9.58
CA LYS A 20 12.84 -19.91 9.46
C LYS A 20 11.37 -19.50 9.44
N LEU A 21 10.70 -19.72 8.33
CA LEU A 21 9.28 -19.41 8.14
C LEU A 21 8.49 -20.71 8.11
N TYR A 22 7.46 -20.79 8.95
CA TYR A 22 6.62 -21.97 9.10
C TYR A 22 5.35 -21.84 8.27
N ARG A 23 4.97 -22.91 7.60
CA ARG A 23 3.67 -22.99 6.93
C ARG A 23 2.56 -22.98 7.96
N ILE A 24 1.45 -22.29 7.65
CA ILE A 24 0.26 -22.27 8.51
C ILE A 24 -0.74 -23.31 8.07
N GLU A 25 -1.50 -23.89 9.02
CA GLU A 25 -2.61 -24.81 8.79
C GLU A 25 -3.85 -24.38 9.56
N ALA A 26 -4.97 -24.26 8.87
CA ALA A 26 -6.24 -23.86 9.48
C ALA A 26 -6.76 -24.88 10.49
N LEU A 27 -7.18 -24.43 11.67
CA LEU A 27 -7.75 -25.27 12.75
C LEU A 27 -9.28 -25.30 12.73
N LYS A 28 -9.92 -24.45 11.95
CA LYS A 28 -11.37 -24.33 11.81
C LYS A 28 -11.72 -23.73 10.46
N ASP A 29 -12.98 -23.88 10.05
CA ASP A 29 -13.53 -23.19 8.88
C ASP A 29 -13.71 -21.70 9.19
N PHE A 30 -13.36 -20.85 8.23
CA PHE A 30 -13.66 -19.42 8.23
C PHE A 30 -13.55 -18.89 6.80
N ASP A 31 -14.49 -18.03 6.40
CA ASP A 31 -14.59 -17.49 5.05
C ASP A 31 -14.49 -18.61 3.98
N ASP A 32 -13.53 -18.54 3.07
CA ASP A 32 -13.26 -19.55 2.04
C ASP A 32 -12.26 -20.64 2.47
N VAL A 33 -11.66 -20.51 3.67
CA VAL A 33 -10.66 -21.45 4.20
C VAL A 33 -11.33 -22.57 5.01
N LYS A 34 -10.95 -23.83 4.76
CA LYS A 34 -11.45 -25.00 5.46
C LYS A 34 -10.43 -25.49 6.48
N LYS A 35 -10.93 -26.13 7.55
CA LYS A 35 -10.08 -26.81 8.53
C LYS A 35 -9.17 -27.81 7.83
N GLY A 36 -7.86 -27.70 8.07
CA GLY A 36 -6.81 -28.51 7.45
C GLY A 36 -6.16 -27.86 6.22
N ASP A 37 -6.72 -26.80 5.69
CA ASP A 37 -6.10 -26.09 4.58
C ASP A 37 -4.74 -25.52 5.00
N LEU A 38 -3.77 -25.69 4.11
CA LEU A 38 -2.44 -25.08 4.26
C LEU A 38 -2.46 -23.68 3.66
N GLY A 39 -2.00 -22.72 4.45
CA GLY A 39 -1.81 -21.34 3.97
C GLY A 39 -0.36 -21.03 3.63
N GLY A 40 0.02 -19.76 3.60
CA GLY A 40 1.37 -19.28 3.34
C GLY A 40 2.33 -19.52 4.50
N TYR A 41 3.35 -18.67 4.62
CA TYR A 41 4.43 -18.81 5.57
C TYR A 41 4.53 -17.62 6.52
N VAL A 42 4.79 -17.89 7.79
CA VAL A 42 5.03 -16.86 8.81
C VAL A 42 6.26 -17.20 9.65
N GLU A 43 6.96 -16.16 10.14
CA GLU A 43 8.06 -16.35 11.09
C GLU A 43 7.53 -16.72 12.48
N GLY A 44 6.37 -16.18 12.85
CA GLY A 44 5.71 -16.48 14.13
C GLY A 44 4.22 -16.13 14.12
N GLU A 45 3.51 -16.55 15.18
CA GLU A 45 2.06 -16.26 15.30
C GLU A 45 1.73 -14.76 15.36
N TYR A 46 2.70 -13.92 15.66
CA TYR A 46 2.53 -12.48 15.72
C TYR A 46 2.39 -11.81 14.34
N ASN A 47 2.77 -12.49 13.25
CA ASN A 47 2.67 -11.97 11.90
C ASN A 47 1.23 -12.03 11.34
N LEU A 48 0.41 -12.98 11.79
CA LEU A 48 -0.95 -13.16 11.29
C LEU A 48 -1.95 -13.25 12.44
N SER A 49 -2.96 -12.37 12.45
CA SER A 49 -3.97 -12.35 13.51
C SER A 49 -4.82 -13.61 13.53
N HIS A 50 -5.14 -14.09 14.75
CA HIS A 50 -6.14 -15.15 14.97
C HIS A 50 -7.59 -14.63 14.96
N LEU A 51 -7.77 -13.31 14.95
CA LEU A 51 -9.08 -12.65 14.83
C LEU A 51 -9.44 -12.43 13.36
N TYR A 52 -10.73 -12.38 13.08
CA TYR A 52 -11.30 -12.13 11.75
C TYR A 52 -10.85 -13.17 10.71
N THR A 53 -10.90 -12.81 9.42
CA THR A 53 -10.73 -13.76 8.32
C THR A 53 -9.39 -13.61 7.56
N CYS A 54 -8.46 -12.74 8.03
CA CYS A 54 -7.18 -12.58 7.35
C CYS A 54 -6.46 -13.92 7.13
N TRP A 55 -5.88 -14.06 5.93
CA TRP A 55 -5.17 -15.28 5.56
C TRP A 55 -4.03 -15.02 4.57
N LEU A 56 -3.02 -15.84 4.65
CA LEU A 56 -1.95 -15.96 3.68
C LEU A 56 -2.22 -17.19 2.84
N TYR A 57 -2.31 -17.04 1.54
CA TYR A 57 -2.51 -18.13 0.58
C TYR A 57 -1.19 -18.49 -0.11
N ASP A 58 -1.15 -19.66 -0.73
CA ASP A 58 -0.09 -20.13 -1.61
C ASP A 58 1.31 -20.08 -0.98
N TYR A 59 2.19 -19.26 -1.52
CA TYR A 59 3.56 -19.02 -1.07
C TYR A 59 3.76 -17.64 -0.46
N SER A 60 2.67 -16.92 -0.17
CA SER A 60 2.76 -15.60 0.47
C SER A 60 3.42 -15.70 1.84
N MET A 61 4.18 -14.68 2.21
CA MET A 61 5.02 -14.68 3.40
C MET A 61 4.77 -13.44 4.25
N ALA A 62 4.78 -13.63 5.58
CA ALA A 62 4.84 -12.52 6.52
C ALA A 62 5.92 -12.81 7.57
N TYR A 63 6.90 -11.93 7.71
CA TYR A 63 8.06 -12.12 8.58
C TYR A 63 8.54 -10.80 9.17
N ASP A 64 9.59 -10.82 9.98
CA ASP A 64 9.99 -9.68 10.81
C ASP A 64 8.82 -9.22 11.71
N ASN A 65 8.63 -7.93 11.86
CA ASN A 65 7.53 -7.36 12.63
C ASN A 65 6.26 -7.09 11.79
N ALA A 66 6.21 -7.59 10.55
CA ALA A 66 5.04 -7.44 9.69
C ALA A 66 3.79 -8.00 10.35
N ARG A 67 2.66 -7.32 10.17
CA ARG A 67 1.38 -7.70 10.78
C ARG A 67 0.25 -7.69 9.76
N VAL A 68 -0.35 -8.86 9.57
CA VAL A 68 -1.54 -9.06 8.74
C VAL A 68 -2.75 -9.30 9.65
N SER A 69 -3.82 -8.52 9.50
CA SER A 69 -4.96 -8.56 10.42
C SER A 69 -6.28 -8.18 9.73
N MET A 70 -7.38 -8.24 10.50
CA MET A 70 -8.75 -8.04 10.03
C MET A 70 -9.11 -9.07 8.94
N ASP A 71 -9.52 -8.63 7.76
CA ASP A 71 -9.94 -9.50 6.65
C ASP A 71 -8.96 -9.44 5.46
N ALA A 72 -7.74 -8.97 5.72
CA ALA A 72 -6.68 -8.83 4.71
C ALA A 72 -6.24 -10.19 4.17
N LYS A 73 -6.07 -10.28 2.86
CA LYS A 73 -5.70 -11.51 2.15
C LYS A 73 -4.46 -11.28 1.28
N LEU A 74 -3.48 -12.17 1.44
CA LEU A 74 -2.25 -12.17 0.65
C LEU A 74 -2.22 -13.45 -0.17
N TYR A 75 -1.98 -13.33 -1.48
CA TYR A 75 -2.00 -14.45 -2.43
C TYR A 75 -0.66 -14.60 -3.14
N ASN A 76 -0.47 -15.74 -3.78
CA ASN A 76 0.68 -16.06 -4.63
C ASN A 76 2.01 -15.91 -3.88
N GLU A 77 2.91 -15.02 -4.32
CA GLU A 77 4.24 -14.82 -3.76
C GLU A 77 4.43 -13.47 -3.06
N VAL A 78 3.35 -12.89 -2.56
CA VAL A 78 3.39 -11.63 -1.80
C VAL A 78 4.29 -11.75 -0.58
N LYS A 79 5.12 -10.72 -0.36
CA LYS A 79 6.00 -10.63 0.81
C LYS A 79 5.65 -9.40 1.66
N ALA A 80 5.34 -9.66 2.92
CA ALA A 80 5.13 -8.64 3.94
C ALA A 80 6.26 -8.75 4.98
N TYR A 81 7.05 -7.70 5.18
CA TYR A 81 8.26 -7.75 6.01
C TYR A 81 8.52 -6.44 6.75
N ASP A 82 9.60 -6.40 7.52
CA ASP A 82 9.95 -5.28 8.41
C ASP A 82 8.80 -4.93 9.37
N ASN A 83 8.37 -3.68 9.44
CA ASN A 83 7.32 -3.20 10.35
C ASN A 83 5.99 -2.93 9.63
N CYS A 84 5.80 -3.46 8.42
CA CYS A 84 4.62 -3.16 7.62
C CYS A 84 3.32 -3.64 8.29
N ARG A 85 2.21 -3.00 7.93
CA ARG A 85 0.87 -3.32 8.45
C ARG A 85 -0.11 -3.46 7.32
N ILE A 86 -0.71 -4.65 7.21
CA ILE A 86 -1.72 -4.97 6.20
C ILE A 86 -3.01 -5.33 6.93
N ARG A 87 -4.09 -4.60 6.67
CA ARG A 87 -5.35 -4.74 7.39
C ARG A 87 -6.56 -4.33 6.55
N GLY A 88 -7.76 -4.34 7.17
CA GLY A 88 -9.01 -4.05 6.46
C GLY A 88 -9.41 -5.22 5.57
N ASN A 89 -10.06 -4.96 4.47
CA ASN A 89 -10.42 -5.92 3.41
C ASN A 89 -9.40 -5.90 2.26
N SER A 90 -8.16 -5.49 2.54
CA SER A 90 -7.13 -5.35 1.51
C SER A 90 -6.80 -6.71 0.88
N LYS A 91 -6.60 -6.70 -0.44
CA LYS A 91 -6.22 -7.87 -1.23
C LYS A 91 -4.92 -7.61 -1.95
N ILE A 92 -3.91 -8.39 -1.66
CA ILE A 92 -2.59 -8.24 -2.25
C ILE A 92 -2.24 -9.55 -2.95
N ARG A 93 -1.83 -9.49 -4.20
CA ARG A 93 -1.58 -10.68 -5.03
C ARG A 93 -0.27 -10.58 -5.80
N ASP A 94 0.04 -11.66 -6.47
CA ASP A 94 1.16 -11.84 -7.38
C ASP A 94 2.52 -11.71 -6.67
N TYR A 95 3.38 -10.78 -7.06
CA TYR A 95 4.76 -10.63 -6.55
C TYR A 95 4.97 -9.36 -5.74
N CYS A 96 3.89 -8.76 -5.22
CA CYS A 96 3.98 -7.52 -4.46
C CYS A 96 4.86 -7.64 -3.22
N ASN A 97 5.61 -6.59 -2.93
CA ASN A 97 6.47 -6.49 -1.76
C ASN A 97 6.03 -5.31 -0.89
N ILE A 98 5.69 -5.60 0.37
CA ILE A 98 5.26 -4.59 1.34
C ILE A 98 6.24 -4.59 2.50
N GLY A 99 6.99 -3.53 2.67
CA GLY A 99 8.09 -3.50 3.63
C GLY A 99 8.21 -2.20 4.42
N GLU A 100 9.29 -2.08 5.17
CA GLU A 100 9.63 -0.95 6.03
C GLU A 100 8.48 -0.60 7.00
N ASN A 101 7.98 0.64 6.99
CA ASN A 101 6.88 1.08 7.86
C ASN A 101 5.59 1.31 7.06
N ALA A 102 5.47 0.72 5.87
CA ALA A 102 4.32 0.87 5.00
C ALA A 102 3.03 0.32 5.61
N SER A 103 1.91 0.92 5.24
CA SER A 103 0.58 0.46 5.64
C SER A 103 -0.33 0.31 4.43
N VAL A 104 -1.03 -0.84 4.35
CA VAL A 104 -2.08 -1.10 3.36
C VAL A 104 -3.36 -1.43 4.11
N THR A 105 -4.46 -0.72 3.83
CA THR A 105 -5.70 -0.86 4.60
C THR A 105 -6.95 -0.65 3.74
N ASP A 106 -8.10 -0.71 4.41
CA ASP A 106 -9.45 -0.56 3.85
C ASP A 106 -9.76 -1.61 2.78
N ASN A 107 -10.16 -1.21 1.58
CA ASN A 107 -10.48 -2.12 0.46
C ASN A 107 -9.42 -2.07 -0.65
N SER A 108 -8.20 -1.67 -0.33
CA SER A 108 -7.11 -1.52 -1.31
C SER A 108 -6.79 -2.85 -2.00
N GLN A 109 -6.50 -2.79 -3.30
CA GLN A 109 -6.10 -3.93 -4.10
C GLN A 109 -4.73 -3.67 -4.71
N LEU A 110 -3.80 -4.60 -4.50
CA LEU A 110 -2.44 -4.53 -5.02
C LEU A 110 -2.15 -5.79 -5.82
N GLY A 111 -1.49 -5.62 -6.98
CA GLY A 111 -1.15 -6.75 -7.86
C GLY A 111 0.16 -6.55 -8.61
N ASP A 112 0.49 -7.55 -9.43
CA ASP A 112 1.70 -7.60 -10.24
C ASP A 112 3.00 -7.54 -9.42
N TYR A 113 3.89 -6.59 -9.70
CA TYR A 113 5.21 -6.46 -9.07
C TYR A 113 5.33 -5.20 -8.19
N CYS A 114 4.22 -4.70 -7.69
CA CYS A 114 4.22 -3.46 -6.92
C CYS A 114 5.07 -3.53 -5.64
N ILE A 115 5.68 -2.41 -5.28
CA ILE A 115 6.44 -2.25 -4.04
C ILE A 115 5.81 -1.11 -3.24
N VAL A 116 5.51 -1.38 -1.96
CA VAL A 116 5.02 -0.36 -1.02
C VAL A 116 5.95 -0.34 0.18
N GLN A 117 6.67 0.74 0.37
CA GLN A 117 7.72 0.87 1.38
C GLN A 117 7.77 2.29 1.99
N GLY A 118 8.81 2.63 2.73
CA GLY A 118 8.92 3.91 3.42
C GLY A 118 7.93 4.00 4.58
N HIS A 119 7.32 5.14 4.70
CA HIS A 119 6.19 5.41 5.62
C HIS A 119 4.88 5.61 4.84
N SER A 120 4.78 4.98 3.68
CA SER A 120 3.65 5.15 2.78
C SER A 120 2.37 4.51 3.31
N LEU A 121 1.23 5.06 2.89
CA LEU A 121 -0.09 4.58 3.23
C LEU A 121 -0.92 4.38 1.96
N VAL A 122 -1.41 3.16 1.74
CA VAL A 122 -2.37 2.83 0.68
C VAL A 122 -3.70 2.47 1.33
N HIS A 123 -4.78 3.19 0.98
CA HIS A 123 -6.07 3.03 1.65
C HIS A 123 -7.28 3.33 0.72
N GLY A 124 -8.48 3.27 1.27
CA GLY A 124 -9.72 3.48 0.51
C GLY A 124 -10.02 2.30 -0.41
N ASN A 125 -10.40 2.58 -1.65
CA ASN A 125 -10.66 1.60 -2.72
C ASN A 125 -9.56 1.66 -3.80
N SER A 126 -8.35 2.08 -3.44
CA SER A 126 -7.26 2.25 -4.39
C SER A 126 -6.81 0.93 -5.01
N ILE A 127 -6.42 0.99 -6.27
CA ILE A 127 -5.90 -0.15 -7.06
C ILE A 127 -4.48 0.20 -7.50
N ILE A 128 -3.52 -0.67 -7.14
CA ILE A 128 -2.11 -0.51 -7.48
C ILE A 128 -1.67 -1.75 -8.26
N GLU A 129 -1.18 -1.54 -9.46
CA GLU A 129 -0.76 -2.63 -10.38
C GLU A 129 0.58 -2.29 -11.03
N GLY A 130 1.06 -3.18 -11.88
CA GLY A 130 2.31 -3.04 -12.63
C GLY A 130 3.55 -3.03 -11.74
N ASP A 131 4.59 -2.34 -12.20
CA ASP A 131 5.87 -2.16 -11.49
C ASP A 131 5.84 -0.90 -10.60
N THR A 132 4.68 -0.56 -10.06
CA THR A 132 4.48 0.66 -9.27
C THR A 132 5.25 0.60 -7.96
N ILE A 133 6.07 1.63 -7.69
CA ILE A 133 6.75 1.81 -6.40
C ILE A 133 6.10 2.96 -5.65
N ILE A 134 5.60 2.71 -4.45
CA ILE A 134 5.06 3.72 -3.53
C ILE A 134 6.01 3.79 -2.34
N ASP A 135 6.62 4.96 -2.14
CA ASP A 135 7.71 5.15 -1.19
C ASP A 135 7.59 6.48 -0.42
N ASP A 136 8.59 6.75 0.42
CA ASP A 136 8.67 7.94 1.26
C ASP A 136 7.52 8.05 2.26
N TRP A 137 6.71 9.07 2.13
CA TRP A 137 5.51 9.38 2.91
C TRP A 137 4.29 9.55 2.00
N ALA A 138 4.28 8.85 0.88
CA ALA A 138 3.16 8.92 -0.04
C ALA A 138 1.88 8.37 0.59
N GLU A 139 0.77 9.06 0.40
CA GLU A 139 -0.55 8.61 0.85
C GLU A 139 -1.47 8.49 -0.36
N ILE A 140 -1.72 7.24 -0.78
CA ILE A 140 -2.57 6.89 -1.93
C ILE A 140 -3.93 6.44 -1.38
N GLY A 141 -4.99 7.11 -1.77
CA GLY A 141 -6.31 6.83 -1.20
C GLY A 141 -7.48 7.14 -2.14
N GLY A 142 -8.70 7.02 -1.58
CA GLY A 142 -9.93 7.15 -2.34
C GLY A 142 -10.11 6.00 -3.31
N ASP A 143 -10.31 6.33 -4.57
CA ASP A 143 -10.47 5.44 -5.73
C ASP A 143 -9.31 5.58 -6.73
N ALA A 144 -8.11 5.92 -6.24
CA ALA A 144 -6.93 6.08 -7.07
C ALA A 144 -6.53 4.76 -7.75
N ILE A 145 -6.16 4.83 -9.02
CA ILE A 145 -5.63 3.71 -9.81
C ILE A 145 -4.23 4.08 -10.28
N LEU A 146 -3.25 3.28 -9.91
CA LEU A 146 -1.86 3.44 -10.30
C LEU A 146 -1.40 2.17 -11.02
N ALA A 147 -0.83 2.33 -12.21
CA ALA A 147 -0.22 1.26 -13.00
C ALA A 147 1.30 1.43 -13.13
N VAL A 148 1.80 2.63 -12.86
CA VAL A 148 3.22 2.99 -12.87
C VAL A 148 3.51 3.99 -11.74
N THR A 149 4.76 4.08 -11.31
CA THR A 149 5.16 5.01 -10.21
C THR A 149 4.85 6.47 -10.55
N GLU A 150 4.88 6.83 -11.82
CA GLU A 150 4.59 8.18 -12.32
C GLU A 150 3.11 8.57 -12.25
N ASP A 151 2.21 7.67 -11.84
CA ASP A 151 0.78 7.97 -11.66
C ASP A 151 0.50 8.75 -10.35
N TYR A 152 1.53 8.99 -9.55
CA TYR A 152 1.44 9.90 -8.42
C TYR A 152 2.62 10.85 -8.36
N TYR A 153 2.40 12.01 -7.73
CA TYR A 153 3.42 13.02 -7.43
C TYR A 153 3.50 13.23 -5.92
N ILE A 154 4.71 13.32 -5.40
CA ILE A 154 4.96 13.61 -3.98
C ILE A 154 5.95 14.76 -3.83
N CYS A 155 5.68 15.65 -2.89
CA CYS A 155 6.62 16.68 -2.48
C CYS A 155 6.42 17.08 -1.02
N LYS A 156 7.38 17.82 -0.46
CA LYS A 156 7.32 18.33 0.91
C LYS A 156 6.82 19.78 0.95
N ASN A 157 5.92 20.06 1.84
CA ASN A 157 5.35 21.39 2.05
C ASN A 157 6.26 22.25 2.93
N TYR A 158 7.24 22.89 2.35
CA TYR A 158 8.18 23.74 3.09
C TYR A 158 7.63 25.12 3.51
N TRP A 159 6.56 25.59 2.89
CA TRP A 159 5.96 26.91 3.14
C TRP A 159 4.85 26.91 4.20
N SER A 160 4.53 25.74 4.77
CA SER A 160 3.48 25.60 5.78
C SER A 160 3.89 24.63 6.88
N SER A 161 3.39 23.40 6.86
CA SER A 161 3.52 22.43 7.96
C SER A 161 4.72 21.50 7.87
N GLY A 162 5.51 21.54 6.81
CA GLY A 162 6.58 20.59 6.53
C GLY A 162 6.10 19.17 6.20
N ARG A 163 4.79 18.96 6.03
CA ARG A 163 4.21 17.66 5.70
C ARG A 163 4.38 17.33 4.24
N TYR A 164 4.30 16.05 3.93
CA TYR A 164 4.25 15.61 2.55
C TYR A 164 2.89 15.88 1.92
N ILE A 165 2.92 16.11 0.64
CA ILE A 165 1.77 16.32 -0.24
C ILE A 165 1.82 15.24 -1.28
N THR A 166 0.74 14.51 -1.48
CA THR A 166 0.59 13.54 -2.55
C THR A 166 -0.53 13.97 -3.50
N TYR A 167 -0.29 13.84 -4.79
CA TYR A 167 -1.30 13.97 -5.84
C TYR A 167 -1.38 12.66 -6.61
N THR A 168 -2.58 12.18 -6.89
CA THR A 168 -2.84 10.98 -7.70
C THR A 168 -3.48 11.39 -9.03
N ARG A 169 -2.86 10.94 -10.13
CA ARG A 169 -3.22 11.32 -11.51
C ARG A 169 -4.61 10.82 -11.89
N SER A 170 -4.93 9.56 -11.59
CA SER A 170 -6.15 8.90 -12.06
C SER A 170 -7.44 9.55 -11.56
N ASN A 171 -7.47 9.96 -10.30
CA ASN A 171 -8.64 10.60 -9.68
C ASN A 171 -8.48 12.11 -9.45
N LYS A 172 -7.31 12.67 -9.81
CA LYS A 172 -6.95 14.10 -9.68
C LYS A 172 -7.10 14.65 -8.26
N MET A 173 -6.83 13.81 -7.26
CA MET A 173 -6.98 14.16 -5.86
C MET A 173 -5.67 14.52 -5.20
N TRP A 174 -5.74 15.47 -4.28
CA TRP A 174 -4.63 15.95 -3.46
C TRP A 174 -4.80 15.50 -2.03
N LYS A 175 -3.75 14.96 -1.44
CA LYS A 175 -3.67 14.61 -0.03
C LYS A 175 -2.63 15.46 0.67
N VAL A 176 -3.04 16.21 1.71
CA VAL A 176 -2.18 17.10 2.50
C VAL A 176 -2.57 17.03 3.97
N GLY A 177 -1.88 16.24 4.76
CA GLY A 177 -2.28 15.99 6.14
C GLY A 177 -3.71 15.47 6.24
N CYS A 178 -4.62 16.17 6.93
CA CYS A 178 -6.03 15.78 7.03
C CYS A 178 -6.89 16.18 5.81
N PHE A 179 -6.32 16.93 4.86
CA PHE A 179 -7.06 17.31 3.65
C PHE A 179 -6.99 16.19 2.61
N TYR A 180 -8.13 15.92 1.97
CA TYR A 180 -8.26 15.11 0.76
C TYR A 180 -9.31 15.77 -0.13
N GLY A 181 -8.97 16.08 -1.37
CA GLY A 181 -9.86 16.79 -2.30
C GLY A 181 -9.16 17.24 -3.57
N THR A 182 -9.87 17.95 -4.42
CA THR A 182 -9.38 18.51 -5.67
C THR A 182 -8.37 19.64 -5.46
N GLY A 183 -7.63 20.01 -6.52
CA GLY A 183 -6.69 21.14 -6.46
C GLY A 183 -7.38 22.46 -6.17
N GLU A 184 -8.59 22.67 -6.71
CA GLU A 184 -9.38 23.88 -6.44
C GLU A 184 -9.81 23.98 -4.97
N GLU A 185 -10.29 22.88 -4.40
CA GLU A 185 -10.67 22.80 -2.98
C GLU A 185 -9.47 23.03 -2.07
N LEU A 186 -8.30 22.46 -2.41
CA LEU A 186 -7.04 22.69 -1.68
C LEU A 186 -6.64 24.17 -1.67
N ILE A 187 -6.72 24.82 -2.84
CA ILE A 187 -6.42 26.26 -2.98
C ILE A 187 -7.42 27.10 -2.15
N ALA A 188 -8.70 26.76 -2.22
CA ALA A 188 -9.75 27.48 -1.50
C ALA A 188 -9.55 27.39 0.02
N LYS A 189 -9.30 26.17 0.54
CA LYS A 189 -8.99 25.92 1.95
C LYS A 189 -7.75 26.70 2.41
N ALA A 190 -6.66 26.61 1.64
CA ALA A 190 -5.40 27.27 1.98
C ALA A 190 -5.53 28.80 1.99
N LYS A 191 -6.34 29.39 1.10
CA LYS A 191 -6.65 30.82 1.10
C LYS A 191 -7.38 31.26 2.37
N GLY A 192 -8.30 30.43 2.89
CA GLY A 192 -8.99 30.70 4.14
C GLY A 192 -8.07 30.74 5.34
N GLU A 193 -6.95 30.01 5.30
CA GLU A 193 -5.94 30.03 6.35
C GLU A 193 -4.96 31.21 6.21
N SER A 194 -4.47 31.48 5.01
CA SER A 194 -3.49 32.53 4.71
C SER A 194 -3.40 32.82 3.22
N LYS A 195 -3.28 34.12 2.88
CA LYS A 195 -3.06 34.56 1.49
C LYS A 195 -1.80 33.94 0.89
N ILE A 196 -0.72 33.84 1.65
CA ILE A 196 0.56 33.25 1.20
C ILE A 196 0.38 31.75 0.92
N LYS A 197 -0.21 31.01 1.87
CA LYS A 197 -0.49 29.59 1.66
C LYS A 197 -1.32 29.35 0.41
N GLY A 198 -2.40 30.10 0.23
CA GLY A 198 -3.25 30.00 -0.95
C GLY A 198 -2.52 30.28 -2.26
N GLN A 199 -1.53 31.19 -2.27
CA GLN A 199 -0.72 31.46 -3.46
C GLN A 199 0.24 30.29 -3.75
N GLU A 200 0.92 29.74 -2.74
CA GLU A 200 1.87 28.64 -2.94
C GLU A 200 1.17 27.35 -3.38
N TYR A 201 0.05 26.99 -2.75
CA TYR A 201 -0.74 25.83 -3.22
C TYR A 201 -1.27 26.03 -4.64
N ARG A 202 -1.66 27.24 -5.02
CA ARG A 202 -2.07 27.55 -6.39
C ARG A 202 -0.94 27.33 -7.40
N ARG A 203 0.30 27.72 -7.05
CA ARG A 203 1.48 27.50 -7.92
C ARG A 203 1.76 26.01 -8.08
N LEU A 204 1.75 25.26 -6.96
CA LEU A 204 1.97 23.82 -6.97
C LEU A 204 0.90 23.08 -7.78
N VAL A 205 -0.37 23.33 -7.51
CA VAL A 205 -1.49 22.68 -8.21
C VAL A 205 -1.39 22.92 -9.71
N LYS A 206 -1.24 24.18 -10.13
CA LYS A 206 -1.10 24.51 -11.54
C LYS A 206 0.11 23.83 -12.20
N TYR A 207 1.25 23.78 -11.51
CA TYR A 207 2.45 23.13 -12.04
C TYR A 207 2.24 21.63 -12.25
N VAL A 208 1.74 20.91 -11.21
CA VAL A 208 1.58 19.47 -11.25
C VAL A 208 0.50 19.05 -12.26
N GLU A 209 -0.65 19.72 -12.25
CA GLU A 209 -1.74 19.43 -13.20
C GLU A 209 -1.33 19.71 -14.64
N ALA A 210 -0.60 20.80 -14.90
CA ALA A 210 -0.08 21.10 -16.22
C ALA A 210 0.99 20.08 -16.67
N MET A 211 1.85 19.63 -15.77
CA MET A 211 2.84 18.60 -16.04
C MET A 211 2.16 17.30 -16.51
N TYR A 212 1.14 16.81 -15.78
CA TYR A 212 0.41 15.60 -16.16
C TYR A 212 -0.40 15.78 -17.45
N ALA A 213 -1.02 16.94 -17.65
CA ALA A 213 -1.71 17.23 -18.90
C ALA A 213 -0.75 17.21 -20.11
N ASN A 214 0.49 17.69 -19.93
CA ASN A 214 1.51 17.61 -20.97
C ASN A 214 1.98 16.18 -21.25
N ILE A 215 2.14 15.36 -20.20
CA ILE A 215 2.47 13.94 -20.33
C ILE A 215 1.38 13.22 -21.14
N GLU A 216 0.12 13.46 -20.82
CA GLU A 216 -1.03 12.89 -21.54
C GLU A 216 -1.10 13.33 -22.99
N ALA A 217 -0.97 14.64 -23.25
CA ALA A 217 -1.08 15.21 -24.60
C ALA A 217 0.02 14.71 -25.56
N ASN A 218 1.19 14.38 -25.03
CA ASN A 218 2.35 13.96 -25.83
C ASN A 218 2.62 12.45 -25.76
N ASN A 219 1.75 11.65 -25.13
CA ASN A 219 1.95 10.22 -24.91
C ASN A 219 3.35 9.90 -24.37
N ILE A 220 3.86 10.73 -23.44
CA ILE A 220 5.20 10.55 -22.87
C ILE A 220 5.19 9.31 -21.98
N THR A 221 5.84 8.25 -22.44
CA THR A 221 6.12 7.06 -21.64
C THR A 221 7.44 7.27 -20.93
N VAL A 222 7.45 7.25 -19.60
CA VAL A 222 8.69 7.32 -18.83
C VAL A 222 9.44 6.00 -18.98
N ASN A 223 10.55 6.02 -19.72
CA ASN A 223 11.37 4.83 -19.93
C ASN A 223 12.32 4.65 -18.74
N ARG A 224 11.93 3.82 -17.75
CA ARG A 224 12.70 3.59 -16.51
C ARG A 224 14.02 2.85 -16.71
N TYR A 225 14.16 2.16 -17.81
CA TYR A 225 15.34 1.32 -18.07
C TYR A 225 16.18 1.87 -19.23
N GLY A 226 16.53 3.15 -19.22
CA GLY A 226 17.50 3.82 -20.10
C GLY A 226 18.18 2.92 -21.14
N LYS A 227 17.41 2.35 -22.07
CA LYS A 227 17.95 1.78 -23.30
C LYS A 227 17.77 2.85 -24.37
N ASN A 228 18.85 3.64 -24.56
CA ASN A 228 19.09 4.35 -25.80
C ASN A 228 19.23 3.35 -26.95
#